data_369251c5c73169941b089f3f20ae0bfb
#
_entry.id   369251c5c73169941b089f3f20ae0bfb
#
_cell.length_a   1.000
_cell.length_b   1.000
_cell.length_c   1.000
_cell.angle_alpha   90.00
_cell.angle_beta   90.00
_cell.angle_gamma   90.00
#
_symmetry.space_group_name_H-M   'P 1'
#
loop_
_entity.id
_entity.type
_entity.pdbx_description
1 polymer ?
#
loop_
_entity_poly.entity_id
_entity_poly.type
_entity_poly.pdbx_seq_one_letter_code
_entity_poly.pdbx_strand_id
1 'polypeptide(L)'
;MSVPPKYRKIKDFAKFYYDKPMSVLTIFVGGNHEAMNYLQEQYYGGWVAQNIYFMGYSGVINVNGIRIAGVSGIHSKYDWKKGHFETYPFAGGQIKSAFHTREFEIMKLSLVKDPIDIFVSHDWPTIISNHSNVKILTRIKPHFDKDIRNN
;
A
#
# COMPACT_ATOMS: atom_id res chain seq x y z
N MET A 1 8.29 -1.50 -11.05
CA MET A 1 7.41 -2.58 -10.54
C MET A 1 8.28 -3.76 -10.10
N SER A 2 8.06 -4.26 -8.92
CA SER A 2 8.77 -5.43 -8.35
C SER A 2 8.14 -6.75 -8.81
N VAL A 3 7.98 -6.91 -10.12
CA VAL A 3 7.45 -8.13 -10.76
C VAL A 3 8.32 -8.52 -11.94
N PRO A 4 8.31 -9.81 -12.37
CA PRO A 4 8.99 -10.23 -13.59
C PRO A 4 8.58 -9.39 -14.80
N PRO A 5 9.50 -9.11 -15.76
CA PRO A 5 9.24 -8.21 -16.90
C PRO A 5 7.96 -8.53 -17.67
N LYS A 6 7.63 -9.81 -17.83
CA LYS A 6 6.41 -10.25 -18.54
C LYS A 6 5.11 -9.71 -17.96
N TYR A 7 5.11 -9.32 -16.66
CA TYR A 7 3.93 -8.78 -15.96
C TYR A 7 3.94 -7.24 -15.87
N ARG A 8 5.00 -6.56 -16.33
CA ARG A 8 5.11 -5.10 -16.31
C ARG A 8 4.33 -4.47 -17.45
N LYS A 9 3.03 -4.71 -17.48
CA LYS A 9 2.12 -4.21 -18.51
C LYS A 9 0.91 -3.58 -17.85
N ILE A 10 0.45 -2.47 -18.42
CA ILE A 10 -0.72 -1.73 -17.93
C ILE A 10 -2.03 -2.51 -18.09
N LYS A 11 -2.06 -3.47 -19.03
CA LYS A 11 -3.20 -4.36 -19.30
C LYS A 11 -4.53 -3.59 -19.44
N ASP A 12 -5.58 -4.11 -18.81
CA ASP A 12 -6.91 -3.54 -18.89
C ASP A 12 -7.04 -2.18 -18.17
N PHE A 13 -6.09 -1.82 -17.32
CA PHE A 13 -6.11 -0.51 -16.65
C PHE A 13 -6.02 0.66 -17.65
N ALA A 14 -5.39 0.43 -18.82
CA ALA A 14 -5.33 1.42 -19.89
C ALA A 14 -6.72 1.94 -20.31
N LYS A 15 -7.76 1.09 -20.27
CA LYS A 15 -9.12 1.47 -20.62
C LYS A 15 -9.68 2.58 -19.72
N PHE A 16 -9.31 2.57 -18.43
CA PHE A 16 -9.76 3.58 -17.48
C PHE A 16 -9.07 4.93 -17.65
N TYR A 17 -7.91 4.96 -18.32
CA TYR A 17 -7.25 6.20 -18.67
C TYR A 17 -7.86 6.85 -19.93
N TYR A 18 -8.21 6.05 -20.93
CA TYR A 18 -8.46 6.58 -22.28
C TYR A 18 -9.90 6.40 -22.74
N ASP A 19 -10.55 5.29 -22.39
CA ASP A 19 -11.78 4.91 -23.06
C ASP A 19 -13.02 4.99 -22.15
N LYS A 20 -12.90 4.58 -20.91
CA LYS A 20 -14.08 4.43 -20.03
C LYS A 20 -13.74 4.71 -18.58
N PRO A 21 -14.33 5.75 -17.98
CA PRO A 21 -14.16 5.98 -16.55
C PRO A 21 -14.72 4.82 -15.73
N MET A 22 -14.12 4.59 -14.56
CA MET A 22 -14.67 3.65 -13.59
C MET A 22 -16.06 4.11 -13.17
N SER A 23 -17.05 3.23 -13.18
CA SER A 23 -18.45 3.58 -12.83
C SER A 23 -18.66 3.77 -11.32
N VAL A 24 -17.73 3.22 -10.51
CA VAL A 24 -17.79 3.27 -9.04
C VAL A 24 -16.55 3.98 -8.51
N LEU A 25 -16.71 4.83 -7.50
CA LEU A 25 -15.57 5.41 -6.79
C LEU A 25 -14.73 4.28 -6.19
N THR A 26 -13.50 4.18 -6.64
CA THR A 26 -12.54 3.18 -6.20
C THR A 26 -11.41 3.87 -5.45
N ILE A 27 -11.22 3.50 -4.19
CA ILE A 27 -10.17 4.03 -3.33
C ILE A 27 -9.21 2.89 -3.02
N PHE A 28 -7.91 3.12 -3.14
CA PHE A 28 -6.93 2.06 -2.92
C PHE A 28 -5.66 2.55 -2.23
N VAL A 29 -4.99 1.62 -1.57
CA VAL A 29 -3.61 1.75 -1.09
C VAL A 29 -2.68 0.95 -1.99
N GLY A 30 -1.44 1.37 -2.10
CA GLY A 30 -0.43 0.67 -2.88
C GLY A 30 0.11 -0.57 -2.16
N GLY A 31 0.50 -1.58 -2.94
CA GLY A 31 1.16 -2.79 -2.46
C GLY A 31 2.58 -2.93 -3.01
N ASN A 32 3.10 -4.14 -3.00
CA ASN A 32 4.47 -4.45 -3.44
C ASN A 32 4.62 -4.72 -4.95
N HIS A 33 3.53 -4.73 -5.70
CA HIS A 33 3.53 -4.98 -7.15
C HIS A 33 3.22 -3.74 -7.99
N GLU A 34 3.16 -2.58 -7.38
CA GLU A 34 2.75 -1.33 -8.02
C GLU A 34 3.84 -0.72 -8.92
N ALA A 35 3.42 0.23 -9.75
CA ALA A 35 4.31 1.10 -10.51
C ALA A 35 4.83 2.22 -9.60
N MET A 36 5.77 1.91 -8.72
CA MET A 36 6.23 2.84 -7.69
C MET A 36 6.84 4.13 -8.23
N ASN A 37 7.42 4.10 -9.44
CA ASN A 37 7.87 5.31 -10.10
C ASN A 37 6.74 6.32 -10.38
N TYR A 38 5.51 5.82 -10.56
CA TYR A 38 4.32 6.66 -10.74
C TYR A 38 3.67 7.01 -9.40
N LEU A 39 3.47 6.03 -8.50
CA LEU A 39 2.79 6.27 -7.23
C LEU A 39 3.61 7.19 -6.30
N GLN A 40 4.94 7.18 -6.38
CA GLN A 40 5.76 8.07 -5.56
C GLN A 40 5.56 9.55 -5.93
N GLU A 41 5.21 9.88 -7.17
CA GLU A 41 4.85 11.24 -7.56
C GLU A 41 3.56 11.72 -6.88
N GLN A 42 2.73 10.77 -6.45
CA GLN A 42 1.50 11.00 -5.72
C GLN A 42 1.65 10.64 -4.23
N TYR A 43 2.72 11.09 -3.61
CA TYR A 43 3.05 10.78 -2.22
C TYR A 43 1.89 11.04 -1.25
N TYR A 44 1.18 12.15 -1.42
CA TYR A 44 0.04 12.54 -0.59
C TYR A 44 -1.32 12.00 -1.08
N GLY A 45 -1.31 11.17 -2.09
CA GLY A 45 -2.50 10.66 -2.74
C GLY A 45 -2.92 11.52 -3.95
N GLY A 46 -3.80 10.94 -4.76
CA GLY A 46 -4.32 11.61 -5.95
C GLY A 46 -5.15 10.70 -6.84
N TRP A 47 -5.77 11.31 -7.84
CA TRP A 47 -6.52 10.59 -8.85
C TRP A 47 -5.57 9.96 -9.86
N VAL A 48 -5.55 8.63 -9.93
CA VAL A 48 -4.75 7.90 -10.92
C VAL A 48 -5.51 7.67 -12.21
N ALA A 49 -6.83 7.73 -12.16
CA ALA A 49 -7.75 7.78 -13.29
C ALA A 49 -9.10 8.34 -12.78
N GLN A 50 -10.05 8.58 -13.70
CA GLN A 50 -11.37 9.04 -13.31
C GLN A 50 -12.05 8.02 -12.38
N ASN A 51 -12.52 8.48 -11.21
CA ASN A 51 -13.11 7.68 -10.13
C ASN A 51 -12.18 6.62 -9.52
N ILE A 52 -10.85 6.70 -9.74
CA ILE A 52 -9.86 5.83 -9.07
C ILE A 52 -8.87 6.70 -8.31
N TYR A 53 -8.94 6.65 -6.98
CA TYR A 53 -8.14 7.47 -6.08
C TYR A 53 -7.12 6.65 -5.31
N PHE A 54 -5.86 7.03 -5.40
CA PHE A 54 -4.77 6.50 -4.59
C PHE A 54 -4.68 7.30 -3.28
N MET A 55 -4.60 6.62 -2.14
CA MET A 55 -4.54 7.27 -0.83
C MET A 55 -3.15 7.82 -0.46
N GLY A 56 -2.16 7.69 -1.34
CA GLY A 56 -0.77 8.04 -1.03
C GLY A 56 -0.06 6.95 -0.22
N TYR A 57 1.09 7.30 0.32
CA TYR A 57 1.81 6.40 1.23
C TYR A 57 1.09 6.23 2.57
N SER A 58 0.49 7.29 3.07
CA SER A 58 -0.47 7.26 4.17
C SER A 58 -1.35 8.51 4.14
N GLY A 59 -2.60 8.38 4.52
CA GLY A 59 -3.52 9.52 4.51
C GLY A 59 -4.89 9.19 5.09
N VAL A 60 -5.70 10.24 5.23
CA VAL A 60 -7.11 10.15 5.61
C VAL A 60 -7.91 10.96 4.60
N ILE A 61 -8.97 10.38 4.09
CA ILE A 61 -9.94 11.04 3.22
C ILE A 61 -11.33 10.98 3.83
N ASN A 62 -12.17 11.94 3.47
CA ASN A 62 -13.58 11.94 3.85
C ASN A 62 -14.43 11.73 2.60
N VAL A 63 -15.27 10.72 2.62
CA VAL A 63 -16.19 10.41 1.54
C VAL A 63 -17.61 10.41 2.11
N ASN A 64 -18.37 11.47 1.83
CA ASN A 64 -19.74 11.63 2.30
C ASN A 64 -19.90 11.42 3.83
N GLY A 65 -18.97 11.94 4.62
CA GLY A 65 -18.98 11.82 6.07
C GLY A 65 -18.24 10.61 6.62
N ILE A 66 -17.92 9.61 5.81
CA ILE A 66 -17.14 8.43 6.20
C ILE A 66 -15.65 8.78 6.12
N ARG A 67 -14.92 8.65 7.22
CA ARG A 67 -13.48 8.90 7.30
C ARG A 67 -12.72 7.59 7.06
N ILE A 68 -11.98 7.57 5.97
CA ILE A 68 -11.20 6.41 5.55
C ILE A 68 -9.73 6.74 5.70
N ALA A 69 -9.02 6.02 6.57
CA ALA A 69 -7.57 6.08 6.68
C ALA A 69 -6.94 4.94 5.88
N GLY A 70 -5.74 5.18 5.37
CA GLY A 70 -5.01 4.15 4.64
C GLY A 70 -3.50 4.25 4.80
N VAL A 71 -2.83 3.12 4.69
CA VAL A 71 -1.38 3.01 4.64
C VAL A 71 -0.96 2.03 3.54
N SER A 72 -0.08 2.50 2.66
CA SER A 72 0.46 1.73 1.55
C SER A 72 1.72 0.95 1.94
N GLY A 73 2.01 -0.09 1.17
CA GLY A 73 3.26 -0.80 1.22
C GLY A 73 3.26 -2.03 2.13
N ILE A 74 4.46 -2.55 2.36
CA ILE A 74 4.72 -3.65 3.26
C ILE A 74 5.79 -3.27 4.28
N HIS A 75 5.74 -3.86 5.46
CA HIS A 75 6.74 -3.63 6.49
C HIS A 75 8.11 -4.18 6.08
N SER A 76 9.16 -3.41 6.38
CA SER A 76 10.55 -3.86 6.28
C SER A 76 11.39 -3.27 7.40
N LYS A 77 11.92 -4.11 8.28
CA LYS A 77 12.79 -3.68 9.39
C LYS A 77 14.03 -2.88 8.92
N TYR A 78 14.48 -3.12 7.69
CA TYR A 78 15.66 -2.45 7.13
C TYR A 78 15.39 -1.01 6.70
N ASP A 79 14.15 -0.69 6.39
CA ASP A 79 13.78 0.62 5.83
C ASP A 79 12.79 1.38 6.72
N TRP A 80 12.28 0.75 7.78
CA TRP A 80 11.29 1.30 8.69
C TRP A 80 11.63 2.71 9.20
N LYS A 81 12.87 2.91 9.69
CA LYS A 81 13.36 4.18 10.26
C LYS A 81 13.99 5.12 9.23
N LYS A 82 13.98 4.77 7.96
CA LYS A 82 14.52 5.62 6.90
C LYS A 82 13.44 6.53 6.34
N GLY A 83 13.84 7.67 5.76
CA GLY A 83 12.99 8.43 4.86
C GLY A 83 12.81 7.70 3.52
N HIS A 84 11.91 8.20 2.67
CA HIS A 84 11.85 7.79 1.27
C HIS A 84 13.00 8.44 0.50
N PHE A 85 14.01 7.66 0.19
CA PHE A 85 15.25 8.09 -0.47
C PHE A 85 15.35 7.61 -1.93
N GLU A 86 14.39 6.81 -2.34
CA GLU A 86 14.39 6.20 -3.65
C GLU A 86 14.11 7.24 -4.74
N THR A 87 14.96 7.26 -5.75
CA THR A 87 14.82 8.15 -6.90
C THR A 87 14.74 7.34 -8.19
N TYR A 88 13.81 7.73 -9.06
CA TYR A 88 13.72 7.12 -10.39
C TYR A 88 14.85 7.63 -11.31
N PRO A 89 15.48 6.77 -12.11
CA PRO A 89 15.26 5.33 -12.24
C PRO A 89 15.80 4.51 -11.06
N PHE A 90 14.96 3.64 -10.51
CA PHE A 90 15.31 2.82 -9.35
C PHE A 90 16.47 1.86 -9.65
N ALA A 91 17.53 1.94 -8.86
CA ALA A 91 18.69 1.08 -8.94
C ALA A 91 18.69 0.01 -7.82
N GLY A 92 19.18 -1.18 -8.12
CA GLY A 92 19.38 -2.24 -7.14
C GLY A 92 18.16 -2.52 -6.27
N GLY A 93 18.32 -2.43 -4.97
CA GLY A 93 17.26 -2.67 -3.98
C GLY A 93 16.15 -1.63 -3.93
N GLN A 94 16.33 -0.46 -4.54
CA GLN A 94 15.36 0.65 -4.48
C GLN A 94 13.99 0.26 -5.05
N ILE A 95 13.93 -0.65 -6.02
CA ILE A 95 12.65 -1.17 -6.55
C ILE A 95 11.79 -1.79 -5.44
N LYS A 96 12.44 -2.42 -4.44
CA LYS A 96 11.75 -3.01 -3.30
C LYS A 96 11.54 -2.00 -2.20
N SER A 97 12.55 -1.24 -1.82
CA SER A 97 12.42 -0.28 -0.73
C SER A 97 11.39 0.81 -1.02
N ALA A 98 11.16 1.18 -2.28
CA ALA A 98 10.17 2.18 -2.66
C ALA A 98 8.73 1.87 -2.20
N PHE A 99 8.38 0.59 -2.04
CA PHE A 99 7.06 0.22 -1.50
C PHE A 99 7.10 -0.18 -0.02
N HIS A 100 8.23 -0.03 0.67
CA HIS A 100 8.26 -0.32 2.11
C HIS A 100 7.61 0.82 2.90
N THR A 101 6.69 0.46 3.79
CA THR A 101 6.09 1.40 4.75
C THR A 101 7.18 1.96 5.68
N ARG A 102 7.12 3.24 5.98
CA ARG A 102 8.04 3.93 6.89
C ARG A 102 7.36 4.24 8.23
N GLU A 103 8.15 4.29 9.30
CA GLU A 103 7.68 4.74 10.62
C GLU A 103 7.00 6.10 10.55
N PHE A 104 7.53 6.99 9.73
CA PHE A 104 6.98 8.32 9.50
C PHE A 104 5.52 8.29 9.01
N GLU A 105 5.17 7.33 8.15
CA GLU A 105 3.80 7.19 7.65
C GLU A 105 2.82 6.79 8.75
N ILE A 106 3.25 5.92 9.65
CA ILE A 106 2.44 5.51 10.80
C ILE A 106 2.36 6.65 11.83
N MET A 107 3.47 7.37 12.04
CA MET A 107 3.47 8.55 12.92
C MET A 107 2.48 9.60 12.43
N LYS A 108 2.43 9.91 11.14
CA LYS A 108 1.43 10.84 10.58
C LYS A 108 0.00 10.40 10.90
N LEU A 109 -0.31 9.12 10.72
CA LEU A 109 -1.65 8.59 11.03
C LEU A 109 -1.95 8.63 12.52
N SER A 110 -0.96 8.42 13.39
CA SER A 110 -1.15 8.47 14.85
C SER A 110 -1.45 9.88 15.39
N LEU A 111 -1.13 10.91 14.62
CA LEU A 111 -1.47 12.31 14.96
C LEU A 111 -2.93 12.68 14.66
N VAL A 112 -3.63 11.83 13.92
CA VAL A 112 -5.05 12.05 13.62
C VAL A 112 -5.88 11.81 14.87
N LYS A 113 -6.56 12.86 15.34
CA LYS A 113 -7.36 12.82 16.58
C LYS A 113 -8.82 12.44 16.36
N ASP A 114 -9.33 12.77 15.20
CA ASP A 114 -10.73 12.49 14.88
C ASP A 114 -10.95 10.98 14.60
N PRO A 115 -12.14 10.46 14.91
CA PRO A 115 -12.46 9.05 14.65
C PRO A 115 -12.26 8.65 13.20
N ILE A 116 -11.78 7.43 12.99
CA ILE A 116 -11.65 6.80 11.68
C ILE A 116 -12.68 5.67 11.59
N ASP A 117 -13.51 5.70 10.55
CA ASP A 117 -14.56 4.70 10.35
C ASP A 117 -14.02 3.44 9.66
N ILE A 118 -13.09 3.61 8.71
CA ILE A 118 -12.51 2.52 7.94
C ILE A 118 -10.99 2.71 7.88
N PHE A 119 -10.24 1.63 8.13
CA PHE A 119 -8.80 1.60 7.93
C PHE A 119 -8.43 0.58 6.86
N VAL A 120 -7.66 1.01 5.84
CA VAL A 120 -7.22 0.16 4.72
C VAL A 120 -5.71 0.03 4.75
N SER A 121 -5.21 -1.19 4.72
CA SER A 121 -3.77 -1.47 4.64
C SER A 121 -3.49 -2.63 3.67
N HIS A 122 -2.31 -2.61 3.05
CA HIS A 122 -1.85 -3.74 2.24
C HIS A 122 -1.29 -4.86 3.12
N ASP A 123 -0.44 -4.51 4.08
CA ASP A 123 0.04 -5.45 5.09
C ASP A 123 -1.03 -5.71 6.16
N TRP A 124 -0.98 -6.90 6.70
CA TRP A 124 -1.90 -7.29 7.76
C TRP A 124 -1.54 -6.59 9.08
N PRO A 125 -2.54 -6.13 9.84
CA PRO A 125 -2.30 -5.65 11.19
C PRO A 125 -1.65 -6.73 12.06
N THR A 126 -0.78 -6.30 12.97
CA THR A 126 -0.19 -7.18 13.99
C THR A 126 -1.29 -7.95 14.72
N ILE A 127 -1.02 -9.22 15.01
CA ILE A 127 -1.92 -10.16 15.71
C ILE A 127 -3.21 -10.55 14.98
N ILE A 128 -3.55 -9.97 13.83
CA ILE A 128 -4.76 -10.37 13.09
C ILE A 128 -4.78 -11.88 12.76
N SER A 129 -3.61 -12.46 12.56
CA SER A 129 -3.45 -13.90 12.32
C SER A 129 -3.97 -14.77 13.47
N ASN A 130 -3.98 -14.25 14.72
CA ASN A 130 -4.47 -14.96 15.89
C ASN A 130 -5.99 -15.21 15.83
N HIS A 131 -6.71 -14.46 15.00
CA HIS A 131 -8.13 -14.65 14.73
C HIS A 131 -8.41 -15.65 13.59
N SER A 132 -7.37 -16.33 13.10
CA SER A 132 -7.45 -17.31 12.02
C SER A 132 -6.91 -18.69 12.46
N ASN A 133 -7.03 -19.69 11.59
CA ASN A 133 -6.36 -20.97 11.81
C ASN A 133 -4.88 -20.85 11.45
N VAL A 134 -4.06 -20.47 12.43
CA VAL A 134 -2.61 -20.25 12.26
C VAL A 134 -1.91 -21.47 11.66
N LYS A 135 -2.30 -22.70 12.02
CA LYS A 135 -1.70 -23.94 11.48
C LYS A 135 -1.95 -24.09 9.98
N ILE A 136 -3.15 -23.75 9.52
CA ILE A 136 -3.47 -23.77 8.09
C ILE A 136 -2.73 -22.64 7.39
N LEU A 137 -2.75 -21.45 7.96
CA LEU A 137 -2.05 -20.27 7.40
C LEU A 137 -0.56 -20.54 7.18
N THR A 138 0.15 -21.02 8.19
CA THR A 138 1.60 -21.27 8.10
C THR A 138 1.94 -22.46 7.20
N ARG A 139 1.03 -23.43 7.04
CA ARG A 139 1.17 -24.49 6.03
C ARG A 139 1.09 -23.96 4.60
N ILE A 140 0.16 -23.03 4.33
CA ILE A 140 -0.03 -22.44 2.99
C ILE A 140 1.01 -21.35 2.71
N LYS A 141 1.38 -20.57 3.72
CA LYS A 141 2.29 -19.44 3.66
C LYS A 141 3.41 -19.57 4.72
N PRO A 142 4.39 -20.47 4.51
CA PRO A 142 5.42 -20.77 5.53
C PRO A 142 6.25 -19.55 5.97
N HIS A 143 6.39 -18.53 5.11
CA HIS A 143 7.12 -17.31 5.43
C HIS A 143 6.46 -16.47 6.53
N PHE A 144 5.16 -16.62 6.78
CA PHE A 144 4.48 -15.94 7.88
C PHE A 144 4.78 -16.52 9.27
N ASP A 145 5.32 -17.75 9.34
CA ASP A 145 5.57 -18.41 10.64
C ASP A 145 6.49 -17.58 11.53
N LYS A 146 7.54 -16.97 10.94
CA LYS A 146 8.47 -16.11 11.68
C LYS A 146 7.80 -14.82 12.20
N ASP A 147 6.98 -14.21 11.37
CA ASP A 147 6.31 -12.95 11.71
C ASP A 147 5.24 -13.17 12.80
N ILE A 148 4.53 -14.28 12.73
CA ILE A 148 3.51 -14.66 13.73
C ILE A 148 4.12 -15.01 15.08
N ARG A 149 5.28 -15.67 15.10
CA ARG A 149 5.95 -16.06 16.35
C ARG A 149 6.70 -14.92 17.04
N ASN A 150 7.02 -13.85 16.32
CA ASN A 150 7.77 -12.71 16.84
C ASN A 150 6.86 -11.53 17.27
N ASN A 151 5.57 -11.69 17.15
CA ASN A 151 4.52 -10.79 17.62
C ASN A 151 3.78 -11.43 18.81
#